data_70b35a739ae5ad667fa451f25bbc29d5
#
_entry.id   70b35a739ae5ad667fa451f25bbc29d5
#
_cell.length_a   1.000
_cell.length_b   1.000
_cell.length_c   1.000
_cell.angle_alpha   90.00
_cell.angle_beta   90.00
_cell.angle_gamma   90.00
#
_symmetry.space_group_name_H-M   'P 1'
#
loop_
_entity.id
_entity.type
_entity.pdbx_description
1 polymer ?
#
loop_
_entity_poly.entity_id
_entity_poly.type
_entity_poly.pdbx_seq_one_letter_code
_entity_poly.pdbx_strand_id
1 'polypeptide(L)'
;LPWCVFLDSDIGGDPAQVLSIQKRKKEVEEAGKVFFATRKREIENYLCPDLIEEITGVAVTFTDTCDAKKIIGRAVGMKPDNVLDKFWPQMTSERIISRSTYHDGTQERSELVEILSDIVSMTR
;
A
#
# COMPACT_ATOMS: atom_id res chain seq x y z
N LEU A 1 -16.66 7.23 -18.16
CA LEU A 1 -16.48 6.37 -16.99
C LEU A 1 -15.79 7.13 -15.86
N PRO A 2 -16.24 6.92 -14.63
CA PRO A 2 -15.54 7.49 -13.49
C PRO A 2 -14.12 6.91 -13.40
N TRP A 3 -13.18 7.73 -12.97
CA TRP A 3 -11.82 7.28 -12.76
C TRP A 3 -11.29 7.85 -11.45
N CYS A 4 -10.30 7.18 -10.90
CA CYS A 4 -9.62 7.62 -9.69
C CYS A 4 -8.12 7.50 -9.87
N VAL A 5 -7.38 8.18 -9.00
CA VAL A 5 -5.93 8.07 -8.91
C VAL A 5 -5.58 7.30 -7.65
N PHE A 6 -4.72 6.31 -7.77
CA PHE A 6 -4.21 5.53 -6.65
C PHE A 6 -2.68 5.56 -6.67
N LEU A 7 -2.08 6.10 -5.64
CA LEU A 7 -0.62 6.23 -5.52
C LEU A 7 -0.13 5.81 -4.13
N ASP A 8 1.14 5.41 -4.07
CA ASP A 8 1.85 5.28 -2.80
C ASP A 8 1.99 6.67 -2.16
N SER A 9 1.73 6.77 -0.86
CA SER A 9 1.82 8.05 -0.14
C SER A 9 3.26 8.48 0.14
N ASP A 10 4.18 7.54 0.11
CA ASP A 10 5.60 7.74 0.45
C ASP A 10 5.84 8.27 1.87
N ILE A 11 4.87 8.07 2.76
CA ILE A 11 4.98 8.46 4.17
C ILE A 11 6.22 7.82 4.80
N GLY A 12 7.03 8.64 5.46
CA GLY A 12 8.30 8.21 6.03
C GLY A 12 9.47 8.28 5.05
N GLY A 13 9.20 8.60 3.78
CA GLY A 13 10.22 8.81 2.76
C GLY A 13 10.66 10.27 2.63
N ASP A 14 11.08 10.65 1.42
CA ASP A 14 11.51 12.01 1.14
C ASP A 14 10.37 13.03 1.39
N PRO A 15 10.55 14.02 2.29
CA PRO A 15 9.52 15.03 2.55
C PRO A 15 9.05 15.79 1.31
N ALA A 16 9.93 16.05 0.35
CA ALA A 16 9.57 16.70 -0.90
C ALA A 16 8.61 15.83 -1.72
N GLN A 17 8.82 14.52 -1.74
CA GLN A 17 7.94 13.59 -2.42
C GLN A 17 6.58 13.50 -1.75
N VAL A 18 6.55 13.47 -0.41
CA VAL A 18 5.29 13.48 0.36
C VAL A 18 4.47 14.73 0.05
N LEU A 19 5.10 15.89 0.04
CA LEU A 19 4.43 17.16 -0.29
C LEU A 19 3.91 17.17 -1.73
N SER A 20 4.68 16.63 -2.68
CA SER A 20 4.28 16.51 -4.08
C SER A 20 3.00 15.67 -4.22
N ILE A 21 2.92 14.54 -3.51
CA ILE A 21 1.75 13.67 -3.52
C ILE A 21 0.53 14.37 -2.90
N GLN A 22 0.70 15.09 -1.80
CA GLN A 22 -0.37 15.85 -1.17
C GLN A 22 -0.90 16.96 -2.08
N LYS A 23 -0.02 17.65 -2.78
CA LYS A 23 -0.39 18.67 -3.75
C LYS A 23 -1.20 18.07 -4.90
N ARG A 24 -0.77 16.94 -5.42
CA ARG A 24 -1.45 16.22 -6.49
C ARG A 24 -2.85 15.77 -6.05
N LYS A 25 -2.96 15.26 -4.82
CA LYS A 25 -4.25 14.88 -4.23
C LYS A 25 -5.22 16.05 -4.25
N LYS A 26 -4.78 17.22 -3.79
CA LYS A 26 -5.59 18.45 -3.78
C LYS A 26 -6.05 18.83 -5.18
N GLU A 27 -5.15 18.82 -6.15
CA GLU A 27 -5.46 19.15 -7.55
C GLU A 27 -6.49 18.20 -8.15
N VAL A 28 -6.35 16.90 -7.90
CA VAL A 28 -7.29 15.88 -8.38
C VAL A 28 -8.67 16.05 -7.75
N GLU A 29 -8.72 16.26 -6.45
CA GLU A 29 -9.98 16.46 -5.72
C GLU A 29 -10.69 17.75 -6.14
N GLU A 30 -9.95 18.83 -6.36
CA GLU A 30 -10.50 20.11 -6.87
C GLU A 30 -11.09 19.96 -8.28
N ALA A 31 -10.57 19.03 -9.06
CA ALA A 31 -11.11 18.70 -10.39
C ALA A 31 -12.33 17.76 -10.32
N GLY A 32 -12.84 17.46 -9.14
CA GLY A 32 -14.00 16.59 -8.95
C GLY A 32 -13.68 15.10 -9.11
N LYS A 33 -12.42 14.71 -9.04
CA LYS A 33 -11.97 13.32 -9.14
C LYS A 33 -11.56 12.77 -7.77
N VAL A 34 -11.43 11.46 -7.68
CA VAL A 34 -11.09 10.78 -6.43
C VAL A 34 -9.61 10.37 -6.46
N PHE A 35 -8.93 10.60 -5.35
CA PHE A 35 -7.53 10.27 -5.17
C PHE A 35 -7.37 9.40 -3.93
N PHE A 36 -6.71 8.24 -4.10
CA PHE A 36 -6.35 7.36 -3.00
C PHE A 36 -4.83 7.36 -2.84
N ALA A 37 -4.36 7.66 -1.64
CA ALA A 37 -2.97 7.47 -1.25
C ALA A 37 -2.91 6.42 -0.13
N THR A 38 -1.93 5.54 -0.17
CA THR A 38 -1.79 4.49 0.84
C THR A 38 -1.53 5.07 2.22
N ARG A 39 -2.09 4.47 3.28
CA ARG A 39 -1.77 4.82 4.66
C ARG A 39 -0.35 4.43 5.03
N LYS A 40 0.13 3.29 4.50
CA LYS A 40 1.51 2.88 4.63
C LYS A 40 2.33 3.57 3.54
N ARG A 41 3.65 3.54 3.66
CA ARG A 41 4.54 4.26 2.75
C ARG A 41 4.34 3.89 1.29
N GLU A 42 4.27 2.59 1.00
CA GLU A 42 4.11 2.07 -0.36
C GLU A 42 3.32 0.76 -0.33
N ILE A 43 2.89 0.28 -1.50
CA ILE A 43 2.09 -0.95 -1.57
C ILE A 43 2.84 -2.16 -1.03
N GLU A 44 4.16 -2.21 -1.18
CA GLU A 44 4.99 -3.29 -0.66
C GLU A 44 4.93 -3.41 0.86
N ASN A 45 4.62 -2.34 1.58
CA ASN A 45 4.44 -2.37 3.04
C ASN A 45 3.21 -3.19 3.49
N TYR A 46 2.30 -3.51 2.57
CA TYR A 46 1.13 -4.36 2.83
C TYR A 46 1.41 -5.85 2.63
N LEU A 47 2.58 -6.22 2.12
CA LEU A 47 2.96 -7.63 1.99
C LEU A 47 3.06 -8.28 3.38
N CYS A 48 2.68 -9.55 3.44
CA CYS A 48 2.71 -10.31 4.69
C CYS A 48 4.11 -10.89 4.92
N PRO A 49 4.81 -10.53 6.00
CA PRO A 49 6.12 -11.10 6.31
C PRO A 49 6.11 -12.62 6.41
N ASP A 50 5.04 -13.21 6.96
CA ASP A 50 4.90 -14.67 7.06
C ASP A 50 4.86 -15.33 5.68
N LEU A 51 4.20 -14.71 4.71
CA LEU A 51 4.16 -15.21 3.34
C LEU A 51 5.55 -15.20 2.71
N ILE A 52 6.31 -14.14 2.92
CA ILE A 52 7.68 -14.04 2.40
C ILE A 52 8.55 -15.15 2.98
N GLU A 53 8.45 -15.41 4.28
CA GLU A 53 9.17 -16.50 4.94
C GLU A 53 8.75 -17.88 4.43
N GLU A 54 7.46 -18.11 4.20
CA GLU A 54 6.95 -19.36 3.64
C GLU A 54 7.52 -19.64 2.25
N ILE A 55 7.65 -18.61 1.42
CA ILE A 55 8.11 -18.76 0.03
C ILE A 55 9.64 -18.86 -0.05
N THR A 56 10.35 -18.05 0.72
CA THR A 56 11.80 -17.87 0.58
C THR A 56 12.62 -18.55 1.68
N GLY A 57 12.00 -18.90 2.80
CA GLY A 57 12.69 -19.38 3.99
C GLY A 57 13.41 -18.28 4.77
N VAL A 58 13.23 -17.03 4.39
CA VAL A 58 13.90 -15.88 5.02
C VAL A 58 12.90 -15.06 5.82
N ALA A 59 13.18 -14.87 7.11
CA ALA A 59 12.40 -13.99 7.97
C ALA A 59 12.74 -12.53 7.68
N VAL A 60 11.71 -11.72 7.41
CA VAL A 60 11.86 -10.29 7.12
C VAL A 60 10.94 -9.50 8.03
N THR A 61 11.42 -8.37 8.54
CA THR A 61 10.61 -7.43 9.31
C THR A 61 10.71 -6.05 8.72
N PHE A 62 9.58 -5.35 8.67
CA PHE A 62 9.51 -3.97 8.20
C PHE A 62 8.31 -3.27 8.83
N THR A 63 8.40 -1.94 8.93
CA THR A 63 7.34 -1.11 9.49
C THR A 63 6.49 -0.49 8.38
N ASP A 64 5.42 0.22 8.76
CA ASP A 64 4.51 0.86 7.81
C ASP A 64 5.14 2.03 7.05
N THR A 65 6.24 2.58 7.56
CA THR A 65 6.88 3.78 7.01
C THR A 65 8.28 3.55 6.46
N CYS A 66 8.81 2.33 6.54
CA CYS A 66 10.12 2.02 6.00
C CYS A 66 10.07 1.73 4.49
N ASP A 67 11.24 1.69 3.86
CA ASP A 67 11.35 1.32 2.45
C ASP A 67 11.27 -0.21 2.31
N ALA A 68 10.05 -0.75 2.35
CA ALA A 68 9.81 -2.19 2.42
C ALA A 68 10.39 -2.94 1.22
N LYS A 69 10.24 -2.44 0.01
CA LYS A 69 10.76 -3.12 -1.19
C LYS A 69 12.28 -3.27 -1.16
N LYS A 70 13.00 -2.26 -0.65
CA LYS A 70 14.47 -2.37 -0.46
C LYS A 70 14.84 -3.37 0.61
N ILE A 71 14.14 -3.34 1.75
CA ILE A 71 14.40 -4.26 2.86
C ILE A 71 14.15 -5.69 2.43
N ILE A 72 13.01 -5.96 1.80
CA ILE A 72 12.66 -7.30 1.32
C ILE A 72 13.63 -7.74 0.23
N GLY A 73 13.88 -6.91 -0.77
CA GLY A 73 14.78 -7.23 -1.87
C GLY A 73 16.19 -7.57 -1.39
N ARG A 74 16.71 -6.81 -0.44
CA ARG A 74 18.03 -7.07 0.16
C ARG A 74 18.05 -8.40 0.93
N ALA A 75 16.99 -8.69 1.68
CA ALA A 75 16.91 -9.89 2.49
C ALA A 75 16.80 -11.16 1.64
N VAL A 76 16.04 -11.14 0.55
CA VAL A 76 15.79 -12.31 -0.30
C VAL A 76 16.63 -12.35 -1.57
N GLY A 77 17.51 -11.36 -1.78
CA GLY A 77 18.44 -11.36 -2.92
C GLY A 77 17.80 -11.01 -4.26
N MET A 78 16.85 -10.08 -4.28
CA MET A 78 16.21 -9.63 -5.53
C MET A 78 16.19 -8.11 -5.64
N LYS A 79 15.96 -7.61 -6.86
CA LYS A 79 15.82 -6.18 -7.11
C LYS A 79 14.53 -5.66 -6.46
N PRO A 80 14.55 -4.47 -5.82
CA PRO A 80 13.36 -3.90 -5.18
C PRO A 80 12.13 -3.84 -6.11
N ASP A 81 12.32 -3.50 -7.37
CA ASP A 81 11.22 -3.38 -8.33
C ASP A 81 10.53 -4.69 -8.66
N ASN A 82 11.13 -5.83 -8.34
CA ASN A 82 10.58 -7.15 -8.59
C ASN A 82 9.83 -7.73 -7.39
N VAL A 83 9.91 -7.11 -6.23
CA VAL A 83 9.34 -7.62 -4.97
C VAL A 83 7.82 -7.77 -5.08
N LEU A 84 7.13 -6.75 -5.52
CA LEU A 84 5.67 -6.77 -5.60
C LEU A 84 5.18 -7.85 -6.55
N ASP A 85 5.77 -7.94 -7.73
CA ASP A 85 5.36 -8.93 -8.75
C ASP A 85 5.54 -10.36 -8.29
N LYS A 86 6.56 -10.62 -7.44
CA LYS A 86 6.80 -11.96 -6.92
C LYS A 86 5.80 -12.35 -5.82
N PHE A 87 5.55 -11.48 -4.88
CA PHE A 87 4.81 -11.84 -3.67
C PHE A 87 3.33 -11.49 -3.70
N TRP A 88 2.95 -10.37 -4.34
CA TRP A 88 1.56 -9.94 -4.34
C TRP A 88 0.57 -10.96 -4.90
N PRO A 89 0.86 -11.66 -6.03
CA PRO A 89 -0.08 -12.66 -6.57
C PRO A 89 -0.37 -13.82 -5.62
N GLN A 90 0.47 -14.01 -4.60
CA GLN A 90 0.33 -15.09 -3.63
C GLN A 90 -0.34 -14.64 -2.33
N MET A 91 -0.69 -13.35 -2.22
CA MET A 91 -1.43 -12.83 -1.07
C MET A 91 -2.88 -13.31 -1.11
N THR A 92 -3.33 -13.95 -0.02
CA THR A 92 -4.73 -14.32 0.14
C THR A 92 -5.56 -13.09 0.53
N SER A 93 -6.87 -13.15 0.30
CA SER A 93 -7.80 -12.09 0.72
C SER A 93 -7.69 -11.80 2.22
N GLU A 94 -7.55 -12.84 3.02
CA GLU A 94 -7.40 -12.71 4.49
C GLU A 94 -6.12 -11.95 4.87
N ARG A 95 -5.01 -12.26 4.19
CA ARG A 95 -3.73 -11.57 4.43
C ARG A 95 -3.78 -10.12 3.98
N ILE A 96 -4.39 -9.84 2.85
CA ILE A 96 -4.59 -8.47 2.35
C ILE A 96 -5.40 -7.66 3.36
N ILE A 97 -6.52 -8.18 3.83
CA ILE A 97 -7.38 -7.51 4.80
C ILE A 97 -6.62 -7.27 6.11
N SER A 98 -5.94 -8.30 6.62
CA SER A 98 -5.15 -8.20 7.85
C SER A 98 -4.06 -7.12 7.76
N ARG A 99 -3.33 -7.08 6.65
CA ARG A 99 -2.24 -6.12 6.45
C ARG A 99 -2.74 -4.69 6.21
N SER A 100 -3.98 -4.52 5.75
CA SER A 100 -4.57 -3.21 5.52
C SER A 100 -5.43 -2.69 6.68
N THR A 101 -5.54 -3.43 7.77
CA THR A 101 -6.30 -3.01 8.94
C THR A 101 -5.61 -1.84 9.64
N TYR A 102 -6.40 -0.85 10.03
CA TYR A 102 -5.94 0.30 10.80
C TYR A 102 -7.00 0.69 11.84
N HIS A 103 -6.60 1.47 12.83
CA HIS A 103 -7.50 1.96 13.88
C HIS A 103 -7.77 3.46 13.64
N ASP A 104 -9.06 3.83 13.55
CA ASP A 104 -9.46 5.21 13.27
C ASP A 104 -9.68 6.08 14.53
N GLY A 105 -9.35 5.55 15.71
CA GLY A 105 -9.60 6.19 16.99
C GLY A 105 -10.84 5.67 17.70
N THR A 106 -11.75 4.98 17.01
CA THR A 106 -12.97 4.41 17.57
C THR A 106 -13.13 2.92 17.27
N GLN A 107 -12.66 2.45 16.11
CA GLN A 107 -12.79 1.06 15.69
C GLN A 107 -11.70 0.68 14.71
N GLU A 108 -11.51 -0.62 14.51
CA GLU A 108 -10.64 -1.13 13.45
C GLU A 108 -11.36 -1.05 12.10
N ARG A 109 -10.63 -0.67 11.06
CA ARG A 109 -11.13 -0.55 9.69
C ARG A 109 -10.12 -1.19 8.73
N SER A 110 -10.59 -1.62 7.56
CA SER A 110 -9.73 -2.14 6.50
C SER A 110 -9.64 -1.15 5.36
N GLU A 111 -8.46 -0.58 5.13
CA GLU A 111 -8.21 0.41 4.11
C GLU A 111 -8.53 -0.10 2.71
N LEU A 112 -8.04 -1.29 2.34
CA LEU A 112 -8.25 -1.82 1.00
C LEU A 112 -9.71 -2.17 0.74
N VAL A 113 -10.43 -2.67 1.75
CA VAL A 113 -11.86 -2.93 1.62
C VAL A 113 -12.62 -1.62 1.41
N GLU A 114 -12.28 -0.57 2.14
CA GLU A 114 -12.91 0.74 1.98
C GLU A 114 -12.65 1.34 0.59
N ILE A 115 -11.41 1.26 0.09
CA ILE A 115 -11.06 1.74 -1.25
C ILE A 115 -11.85 0.98 -2.32
N LEU A 116 -11.91 -0.35 -2.22
CA LEU A 116 -12.67 -1.16 -3.17
C LEU A 116 -14.15 -0.85 -3.13
N SER A 117 -14.72 -0.65 -1.93
CA SER A 117 -16.13 -0.27 -1.76
C SER A 117 -16.41 1.09 -2.41
N ASP A 118 -15.54 2.05 -2.24
CA ASP A 118 -15.67 3.38 -2.84
C ASP A 118 -15.59 3.31 -4.37
N ILE A 119 -14.67 2.50 -4.92
CA ILE A 119 -14.55 2.30 -6.36
C ILE A 119 -15.82 1.66 -6.92
N VAL A 120 -16.37 0.64 -6.27
CA VAL A 120 -17.62 0.00 -6.69
C VAL A 120 -18.78 1.01 -6.67
N SER A 121 -18.85 1.86 -5.65
CA SER A 121 -19.88 2.92 -5.57
C SER A 121 -19.78 3.91 -6.72
N MET A 122 -18.57 4.20 -7.20
CA MET A 122 -18.35 5.13 -8.31
C MET A 122 -18.81 4.56 -9.66
N THR A 123 -18.94 3.24 -9.79
CA THR A 123 -19.31 2.57 -11.03
C THR A 123 -20.81 2.27 -11.13
N ARG A 124 -21.58 2.59 -10.12
CA ARG A 124 -23.02 2.38 -10.08
C ARG A 124 -23.82 3.52 -10.69
#